data_2cdc2d738e112638c93a0ec59045444e
#
_entry.id   2cdc2d738e112638c93a0ec59045444e
#
_cell.length_a   1.000
_cell.length_b   1.000
_cell.length_c   1.000
_cell.angle_alpha   90.00
_cell.angle_beta   90.00
_cell.angle_gamma   90.00
#
_symmetry.space_group_name_H-M   'P 1'
#
loop_
_entity.id
_entity.type
_entity.pdbx_description
1 polymer ?
#
loop_
_entity_poly.entity_id
_entity_poly.type
_entity_poly.pdbx_seq_one_letter_code
_entity_poly.pdbx_strand_id
1 'polypeptide(L)'
;MRYHLLSLLLLFVLNGLAQEDLRTRYFPVLEEKPAVVPDKKKIWVFIMAGQSNMAGRGQVEPQDTVTNPRILALNRNGEAVLAKEPLNLNEPAMVGLDCGVSFARKMLEFSPPDVSILLVHTAVGGSSIRKWIDDSVYREVPLFSNFKKRLGEAKKLGTIKGVIWHQGEADANAKGLPVHQRNLEQLFGMMRKEAGQRKMPVLMGELGYFSKTVHEQFMQMNEVFRAYSKTDSRTAVVSTEGLVHKGDFLHFNTEGQRELGSRYATVFAEKFLNKP
;
A
#
# COMPACT_ATOMS: atom_id res chain seq x y z
N MET A 1 -61.76 -20.72 -44.79
CA MET A 1 -61.46 -19.75 -43.70
C MET A 1 -60.13 -20.14 -43.09
N ARG A 2 -59.05 -19.39 -43.37
CA ARG A 2 -57.74 -19.61 -42.78
C ARG A 2 -57.48 -18.49 -41.77
N TYR A 3 -57.36 -18.84 -40.49
CA TYR A 3 -57.01 -17.92 -39.43
C TYR A 3 -55.48 -17.80 -39.37
N HIS A 4 -54.95 -16.61 -39.63
CA HIS A 4 -53.57 -16.28 -39.38
C HIS A 4 -53.43 -15.86 -37.91
N LEU A 5 -52.70 -16.66 -37.12
CA LEU A 5 -52.28 -16.27 -35.76
C LEU A 5 -51.09 -15.36 -35.91
N LEU A 6 -51.25 -14.09 -35.54
CA LEU A 6 -50.12 -13.14 -35.37
C LEU A 6 -49.51 -13.40 -34.00
N SER A 7 -48.33 -14.00 -33.95
CA SER A 7 -47.52 -14.09 -32.72
C SER A 7 -46.77 -12.78 -32.48
N LEU A 8 -47.23 -12.05 -31.48
CA LEU A 8 -46.53 -10.84 -31.01
C LEU A 8 -45.32 -11.27 -30.16
N LEU A 9 -44.10 -11.12 -30.70
CA LEU A 9 -42.86 -11.36 -29.96
C LEU A 9 -42.58 -10.09 -29.12
N LEU A 10 -42.86 -10.14 -27.81
CA LEU A 10 -42.43 -9.12 -26.86
C LEU A 10 -40.92 -9.30 -26.61
N LEU A 11 -40.12 -8.44 -27.21
CA LEU A 11 -38.70 -8.29 -26.86
C LEU A 11 -38.61 -7.53 -25.52
N PHE A 12 -38.40 -8.26 -24.43
CA PHE A 12 -37.94 -7.68 -23.18
C PHE A 12 -36.48 -7.26 -23.36
N VAL A 13 -36.25 -6.00 -23.63
CA VAL A 13 -34.91 -5.38 -23.46
C VAL A 13 -34.68 -5.29 -21.97
N LEU A 14 -33.98 -6.29 -21.41
CA LEU A 14 -33.38 -6.19 -20.09
C LEU A 14 -32.26 -5.12 -20.17
N ASN A 15 -32.60 -3.90 -19.87
CA ASN A 15 -31.59 -2.91 -19.49
C ASN A 15 -30.94 -3.41 -18.19
N GLY A 16 -29.87 -4.19 -18.32
CA GLY A 16 -28.95 -4.46 -17.24
C GLY A 16 -28.33 -3.13 -16.86
N LEU A 17 -28.93 -2.44 -15.89
CA LEU A 17 -28.25 -1.38 -15.17
C LEU A 17 -27.01 -2.03 -14.56
N ALA A 18 -25.84 -1.81 -15.15
CA ALA A 18 -24.58 -2.18 -14.54
C ALA A 18 -24.59 -1.50 -13.16
N GLN A 19 -24.64 -2.31 -12.11
CA GLN A 19 -24.60 -1.80 -10.75
C GLN A 19 -23.29 -1.03 -10.62
N GLU A 20 -23.38 0.28 -10.40
CA GLU A 20 -22.21 1.14 -10.25
C GLU A 20 -21.32 0.56 -9.16
N ASP A 21 -20.07 0.23 -9.50
CA ASP A 21 -19.09 -0.22 -8.50
C ASP A 21 -18.74 0.97 -7.59
N LEU A 22 -19.39 1.02 -6.43
CA LEU A 22 -19.19 2.08 -5.45
C LEU A 22 -17.72 2.29 -5.08
N ARG A 23 -16.90 1.26 -5.22
CA ARG A 23 -15.46 1.31 -4.98
C ARG A 23 -14.75 2.29 -5.91
N THR A 24 -15.15 2.35 -7.18
CA THR A 24 -14.50 3.17 -8.23
C THR A 24 -15.13 4.53 -8.44
N ARG A 25 -16.24 4.80 -7.76
CA ARG A 25 -17.07 6.00 -7.96
C ARG A 25 -16.29 7.32 -7.92
N TYR A 26 -15.31 7.40 -7.04
CA TYR A 26 -14.48 8.60 -6.87
C TYR A 26 -13.05 8.42 -7.36
N PHE A 27 -12.77 7.40 -8.18
CA PHE A 27 -11.44 7.24 -8.73
C PHE A 27 -11.10 8.40 -9.65
N PRO A 28 -9.90 8.98 -9.52
CA PRO A 28 -9.45 10.04 -10.40
C PRO A 28 -9.35 9.55 -11.85
N VAL A 29 -9.90 10.31 -12.77
CA VAL A 29 -9.83 10.02 -14.22
C VAL A 29 -8.54 10.57 -14.83
N LEU A 30 -8.01 11.67 -14.27
CA LEU A 30 -6.84 12.36 -14.78
C LEU A 30 -5.74 12.46 -13.74
N GLU A 31 -4.49 12.23 -14.19
CA GLU A 31 -3.30 12.57 -13.43
C GLU A 31 -3.08 14.09 -13.48
N GLU A 32 -2.68 14.66 -12.35
CA GLU A 32 -2.29 16.08 -12.25
C GLU A 32 -0.79 16.18 -12.02
N LYS A 33 -0.10 16.94 -12.85
CA LYS A 33 1.32 17.23 -12.65
C LYS A 33 1.48 18.38 -11.64
N PRO A 34 2.50 18.32 -10.76
CA PRO A 34 2.82 19.47 -9.92
C PRO A 34 3.24 20.64 -10.80
N ALA A 35 2.87 21.86 -10.41
CA ALA A 35 3.26 23.08 -11.12
C ALA A 35 4.78 23.22 -11.24
N VAL A 36 5.50 22.79 -10.18
CA VAL A 36 6.97 22.70 -10.16
C VAL A 36 7.34 21.42 -9.44
N VAL A 37 8.21 20.61 -10.03
CA VAL A 37 8.82 19.45 -9.35
C VAL A 37 9.93 20.01 -8.44
N PRO A 38 9.89 19.80 -7.10
CA PRO A 38 10.90 20.28 -6.20
C PRO A 38 12.29 19.70 -6.49
N ASP A 39 13.35 20.39 -6.02
CA ASP A 39 14.70 19.83 -6.05
C ASP A 39 14.74 18.46 -5.39
N LYS A 40 15.51 17.55 -5.97
CA LYS A 40 15.68 16.16 -5.52
C LYS A 40 16.00 16.06 -4.00
N LYS A 41 16.77 16.98 -3.45
CA LYS A 41 17.13 16.99 -2.02
C LYS A 41 15.96 17.33 -1.11
N LYS A 42 14.93 17.96 -1.67
CA LYS A 42 13.69 18.35 -0.99
C LYS A 42 12.55 17.35 -1.19
N ILE A 43 12.79 16.23 -1.89
CA ILE A 43 11.81 15.14 -2.05
C ILE A 43 12.23 13.96 -1.18
N TRP A 44 11.41 13.63 -0.18
CA TRP A 44 11.53 12.44 0.63
C TRP A 44 10.70 11.31 0.03
N VAL A 45 11.36 10.22 -0.30
CA VAL A 45 10.72 9.07 -0.97
C VAL A 45 10.43 7.98 0.04
N PHE A 46 9.19 7.50 0.04
CA PHE A 46 8.76 6.32 0.78
C PHE A 46 8.21 5.26 -0.18
N ILE A 47 8.71 4.03 -0.07
CA ILE A 47 8.26 2.92 -0.89
C ILE A 47 7.25 2.10 -0.10
N MET A 48 6.08 1.91 -0.69
CA MET A 48 4.99 1.13 -0.15
C MET A 48 5.04 -0.27 -0.74
N ALA A 49 5.30 -1.28 0.09
CA ALA A 49 5.48 -2.67 -0.34
C ALA A 49 4.73 -3.63 0.59
N GLY A 50 4.34 -4.78 0.09
CA GLY A 50 3.57 -5.76 0.86
C GLY A 50 2.44 -6.39 0.08
N GLN A 51 1.34 -6.70 0.76
CA GLN A 51 0.18 -7.34 0.15
C GLN A 51 -1.10 -6.46 0.20
N SER A 52 -2.28 -7.06 0.26
CA SER A 52 -3.56 -6.37 0.00
C SER A 52 -3.86 -5.19 0.92
N ASN A 53 -3.50 -5.25 2.20
CA ASN A 53 -3.70 -4.13 3.11
C ASN A 53 -2.77 -2.94 2.81
N MET A 54 -1.61 -3.18 2.18
CA MET A 54 -0.77 -2.13 1.62
C MET A 54 -1.22 -1.73 0.21
N ALA A 55 -1.75 -2.67 -0.58
CA ALA A 55 -2.24 -2.40 -1.93
C ALA A 55 -3.52 -1.55 -1.95
N GLY A 56 -4.19 -1.42 -0.81
CA GLY A 56 -5.43 -0.65 -0.65
C GLY A 56 -6.68 -1.45 -1.00
N ARG A 57 -7.61 -1.47 -0.04
CA ARG A 57 -8.93 -2.12 -0.17
C ARG A 57 -10.05 -1.29 0.44
N GLY A 58 -9.72 -0.13 1.00
CA GLY A 58 -10.70 0.82 1.50
C GLY A 58 -11.49 1.46 0.34
N GLN A 59 -12.66 2.00 0.65
CA GLN A 59 -13.43 2.80 -0.30
C GLN A 59 -12.81 4.18 -0.42
N VAL A 60 -12.57 4.64 -1.65
CA VAL A 60 -12.12 6.01 -1.91
C VAL A 60 -13.31 6.96 -1.77
N GLU A 61 -13.11 8.06 -1.05
CA GLU A 61 -14.09 9.11 -0.84
C GLU A 61 -13.58 10.44 -1.42
N PRO A 62 -14.44 11.46 -1.62
CA PRO A 62 -14.04 12.72 -2.28
C PRO A 62 -12.79 13.38 -1.67
N GLN A 63 -12.64 13.36 -0.35
CA GLN A 63 -11.49 13.96 0.35
C GLN A 63 -10.16 13.25 0.06
N ASP A 64 -10.18 12.00 -0.39
CA ASP A 64 -8.98 11.21 -0.68
C ASP A 64 -8.39 11.56 -2.06
N THR A 65 -9.17 12.25 -2.88
CA THR A 65 -8.78 12.71 -4.21
C THR A 65 -8.39 14.20 -4.24
N VAL A 66 -8.48 14.89 -3.09
CA VAL A 66 -8.01 16.27 -2.95
C VAL A 66 -6.48 16.28 -2.86
N THR A 67 -5.85 16.93 -3.84
CA THR A 67 -4.39 17.01 -3.93
C THR A 67 -3.78 17.96 -2.93
N ASN A 68 -2.53 17.67 -2.57
CA ASN A 68 -1.65 18.60 -1.85
C ASN A 68 -0.37 18.78 -2.70
N PRO A 69 0.08 20.01 -3.01
CA PRO A 69 1.23 20.23 -3.89
C PRO A 69 2.55 19.66 -3.36
N ARG A 70 2.60 19.32 -2.08
CA ARG A 70 3.77 18.68 -1.44
C ARG A 70 3.66 17.17 -1.32
N ILE A 71 2.56 16.54 -1.80
CA ILE A 71 2.38 15.08 -1.78
C ILE A 71 2.33 14.57 -3.21
N LEU A 72 3.33 13.79 -3.57
CA LEU A 72 3.56 13.27 -4.90
C LEU A 72 3.42 11.75 -4.91
N ALA A 73 3.04 11.21 -6.04
CA ALA A 73 3.05 9.77 -6.33
C ALA A 73 3.88 9.51 -7.60
N LEU A 74 4.50 8.34 -7.67
CA LEU A 74 5.21 7.90 -8.86
C LEU A 74 4.23 7.20 -9.80
N ASN A 75 3.96 7.77 -10.97
CA ASN A 75 3.04 7.18 -11.95
C ASN A 75 3.67 5.99 -12.72
N ARG A 76 2.91 5.36 -13.64
CA ARG A 76 3.39 4.21 -14.44
C ARG A 76 4.62 4.54 -15.30
N ASN A 77 4.76 5.77 -15.71
CA ASN A 77 5.86 6.24 -16.56
C ASN A 77 7.13 6.61 -15.76
N GLY A 78 7.10 6.51 -14.44
CA GLY A 78 8.21 6.92 -13.56
C GLY A 78 8.29 8.44 -13.37
N GLU A 79 7.20 9.15 -13.57
CA GLU A 79 7.09 10.60 -13.36
C GLU A 79 6.43 10.90 -12.02
N ALA A 80 6.76 12.03 -11.41
CA ALA A 80 6.09 12.55 -10.24
C ALA A 80 4.78 13.26 -10.64
N VAL A 81 3.67 12.83 -10.05
CA VAL A 81 2.33 13.43 -10.19
C VAL A 81 1.79 13.80 -8.80
N LEU A 82 0.80 14.67 -8.73
CA LEU A 82 0.12 14.95 -7.47
C LEU A 82 -0.63 13.69 -6.98
N ALA A 83 -0.39 13.30 -5.74
CA ALA A 83 -0.95 12.07 -5.20
C ALA A 83 -2.46 12.19 -4.97
N LYS A 84 -3.20 11.17 -5.43
CA LYS A 84 -4.63 10.93 -5.21
C LYS A 84 -4.83 9.44 -4.99
N GLU A 85 -5.77 9.07 -4.13
CA GLU A 85 -6.17 7.67 -4.00
C GLU A 85 -7.06 7.22 -5.20
N PRO A 86 -6.91 5.97 -5.65
CA PRO A 86 -5.97 4.95 -5.18
C PRO A 86 -4.57 5.12 -5.78
N LEU A 87 -3.53 4.80 -4.99
CA LEU A 87 -2.14 4.91 -5.43
C LEU A 87 -1.62 3.67 -6.16
N ASN A 88 -2.23 2.51 -5.92
CA ASN A 88 -1.76 1.24 -6.48
C ASN A 88 -2.02 1.13 -7.98
N LEU A 89 -1.00 0.77 -8.73
CA LEU A 89 -1.05 0.64 -10.19
C LEU A 89 -1.20 -0.83 -10.67
N ASN A 90 -1.09 -1.80 -9.77
CA ASN A 90 -0.89 -3.21 -10.15
C ASN A 90 -2.18 -4.05 -10.19
N GLU A 91 -3.26 -3.63 -9.57
CA GLU A 91 -4.48 -4.44 -9.39
C GLU A 91 -5.75 -3.63 -9.66
N PRO A 92 -5.97 -3.10 -10.88
CA PRO A 92 -7.05 -2.14 -11.15
C PRO A 92 -8.46 -2.66 -10.78
N ALA A 93 -8.68 -3.97 -10.89
CA ALA A 93 -9.97 -4.58 -10.52
C ALA A 93 -10.23 -4.67 -9.00
N MET A 94 -9.21 -4.48 -8.16
CA MET A 94 -9.32 -4.70 -6.72
C MET A 94 -8.80 -3.55 -5.87
N VAL A 95 -8.09 -2.61 -6.46
CA VAL A 95 -7.50 -1.48 -5.71
C VAL A 95 -8.60 -0.60 -5.11
N GLY A 96 -8.28 -0.02 -3.98
CA GLY A 96 -9.07 0.99 -3.29
C GLY A 96 -8.13 1.87 -2.50
N LEU A 97 -8.67 2.66 -1.57
CA LEU A 97 -7.89 3.50 -0.69
C LEU A 97 -6.89 2.67 0.11
N ASP A 98 -5.66 3.13 0.14
CA ASP A 98 -4.57 2.62 0.97
C ASP A 98 -4.13 3.64 2.05
N CYS A 99 -3.07 3.36 2.75
CA CYS A 99 -2.58 4.22 3.84
C CYS A 99 -1.62 5.34 3.37
N GLY A 100 -1.33 5.44 2.07
CA GLY A 100 -0.21 6.27 1.57
C GLY A 100 -0.46 7.76 1.65
N VAL A 101 -1.58 8.25 1.14
CA VAL A 101 -1.87 9.71 1.17
C VAL A 101 -2.00 10.20 2.60
N SER A 102 -2.64 9.46 3.49
CA SER A 102 -2.76 9.82 4.91
C SER A 102 -1.42 9.77 5.62
N PHE A 103 -0.56 8.78 5.33
CA PHE A 103 0.82 8.75 5.77
C PHE A 103 1.58 10.02 5.34
N ALA A 104 1.50 10.39 4.06
CA ALA A 104 2.22 11.53 3.54
C ALA A 104 1.70 12.85 4.15
N ARG A 105 0.38 13.00 4.31
CA ARG A 105 -0.22 14.16 5.00
C ARG A 105 0.34 14.32 6.41
N LYS A 106 0.38 13.23 7.19
CA LYS A 106 0.92 13.24 8.56
C LYS A 106 2.44 13.46 8.56
N MET A 107 3.18 12.91 7.61
CA MET A 107 4.63 13.16 7.47
C MET A 107 4.98 14.63 7.20
N LEU A 108 4.11 15.38 6.50
CA LEU A 108 4.32 16.81 6.29
C LEU A 108 4.35 17.60 7.59
N GLU A 109 3.69 17.14 8.66
CA GLU A 109 3.73 17.79 9.98
C GLU A 109 5.12 17.64 10.65
N PHE A 110 5.86 16.58 10.32
CA PHE A 110 7.19 16.29 10.87
C PHE A 110 8.33 16.69 9.94
N SER A 111 8.03 17.12 8.73
CA SER A 111 9.05 17.47 7.73
C SER A 111 9.26 18.99 7.64
N PRO A 112 10.46 19.45 7.21
CA PRO A 112 10.68 20.85 6.88
C PRO A 112 9.62 21.38 5.90
N PRO A 113 9.27 22.69 5.96
CA PRO A 113 8.17 23.25 5.17
C PRO A 113 8.41 23.22 3.65
N ASP A 114 9.66 23.11 3.22
CA ASP A 114 10.06 23.02 1.81
C ASP A 114 10.26 21.59 1.30
N VAL A 115 9.99 20.57 2.13
CA VAL A 115 10.07 19.16 1.76
C VAL A 115 8.73 18.69 1.19
N SER A 116 8.79 17.90 0.13
CA SER A 116 7.69 17.15 -0.45
C SER A 116 7.87 15.66 -0.21
N ILE A 117 6.76 14.92 -0.10
CA ILE A 117 6.75 13.47 0.08
C ILE A 117 6.40 12.81 -1.27
N LEU A 118 7.23 11.87 -1.73
CA LEU A 118 6.95 11.04 -2.90
C LEU A 118 6.62 9.61 -2.46
N LEU A 119 5.42 9.18 -2.78
CA LEU A 119 4.92 7.83 -2.53
C LEU A 119 5.18 6.94 -3.75
N VAL A 120 5.75 5.77 -3.51
CA VAL A 120 6.09 4.80 -4.56
C VAL A 120 5.44 3.46 -4.26
N HIS A 121 4.36 3.17 -4.94
CA HIS A 121 3.57 1.97 -4.69
C HIS A 121 4.11 0.76 -5.44
N THR A 122 4.33 -0.37 -4.71
CA THR A 122 4.82 -1.64 -5.28
C THR A 122 4.06 -2.86 -4.75
N ALA A 123 3.15 -2.71 -3.79
CA ALA A 123 2.44 -3.82 -3.17
C ALA A 123 1.54 -4.58 -4.15
N VAL A 124 1.39 -5.90 -3.92
CA VAL A 124 0.53 -6.79 -4.70
C VAL A 124 -0.26 -7.69 -3.75
N GLY A 125 -1.58 -7.66 -3.83
CA GLY A 125 -2.49 -8.36 -2.92
C GLY A 125 -2.33 -9.87 -2.93
N GLY A 126 -2.26 -10.48 -1.73
CA GLY A 126 -2.11 -11.93 -1.54
C GLY A 126 -0.68 -12.46 -1.77
N SER A 127 0.31 -11.61 -1.96
CA SER A 127 1.70 -12.04 -2.14
C SER A 127 2.32 -12.44 -0.80
N SER A 128 2.83 -13.67 -0.70
CA SER A 128 3.61 -14.13 0.46
C SER A 128 5.03 -13.54 0.44
N ILE A 129 5.68 -13.46 1.61
CA ILE A 129 7.05 -12.94 1.70
C ILE A 129 8.02 -13.76 0.85
N ARG A 130 7.81 -15.07 0.74
CA ARG A 130 8.65 -15.95 -0.07
C ARG A 130 8.60 -15.58 -1.56
N LYS A 131 7.40 -15.22 -2.07
CA LYS A 131 7.26 -14.76 -3.46
C LYS A 131 8.03 -13.47 -3.74
N TRP A 132 8.14 -12.58 -2.75
CA TRP A 132 8.97 -11.39 -2.84
C TRP A 132 10.47 -11.73 -2.90
N ILE A 133 10.94 -12.62 -2.04
CA ILE A 133 12.34 -13.07 -1.99
C ILE A 133 12.75 -13.74 -3.31
N ASP A 134 11.88 -14.60 -3.84
CA ASP A 134 12.14 -15.39 -5.05
C ASP A 134 11.86 -14.61 -6.35
N ASP A 135 11.48 -13.33 -6.25
CA ASP A 135 11.06 -12.51 -7.40
C ASP A 135 9.98 -13.18 -8.26
N SER A 136 9.07 -13.88 -7.62
CA SER A 136 8.01 -14.61 -8.33
C SER A 136 7.12 -13.64 -9.11
N VAL A 137 6.73 -14.03 -10.33
CA VAL A 137 5.66 -13.36 -11.05
C VAL A 137 4.34 -13.72 -10.37
N TYR A 138 3.68 -12.74 -9.78
CA TYR A 138 2.41 -12.91 -9.11
C TYR A 138 1.42 -11.83 -9.54
N ARG A 139 0.25 -12.24 -10.02
CA ARG A 139 -0.71 -11.32 -10.65
C ARG A 139 -0.05 -10.45 -11.72
N GLU A 140 0.70 -11.07 -12.60
CA GLU A 140 1.44 -10.46 -13.72
C GLU A 140 2.58 -9.51 -13.30
N VAL A 141 2.90 -9.44 -12.01
CA VAL A 141 3.95 -8.56 -11.48
C VAL A 141 5.13 -9.40 -10.97
N PRO A 142 6.34 -9.25 -11.52
CA PRO A 142 7.56 -9.80 -10.91
C PRO A 142 7.89 -8.93 -9.69
N LEU A 143 7.62 -9.48 -8.48
CA LEU A 143 7.49 -8.68 -7.26
C LEU A 143 8.73 -7.86 -6.91
N PHE A 144 9.87 -8.52 -6.79
CA PHE A 144 11.12 -7.84 -6.39
C PHE A 144 11.73 -7.04 -7.55
N SER A 145 11.62 -7.51 -8.78
CA SER A 145 12.04 -6.76 -9.98
C SER A 145 11.21 -5.49 -10.17
N ASN A 146 9.89 -5.54 -9.91
CA ASN A 146 9.07 -4.34 -9.88
C ASN A 146 9.52 -3.35 -8.79
N PHE A 147 9.78 -3.85 -7.57
CA PHE A 147 10.34 -3.02 -6.49
C PHE A 147 11.65 -2.34 -6.93
N LYS A 148 12.60 -3.07 -7.53
CA LYS A 148 13.87 -2.53 -8.01
C LYS A 148 13.68 -1.46 -9.08
N LYS A 149 12.81 -1.72 -10.07
CA LYS A 149 12.49 -0.77 -11.14
C LYS A 149 11.96 0.54 -10.55
N ARG A 150 10.91 0.44 -9.71
CA ARG A 150 10.25 1.61 -9.10
C ARG A 150 11.19 2.38 -8.17
N LEU A 151 12.00 1.67 -7.38
CA LEU A 151 13.06 2.27 -6.57
C LEU A 151 14.07 3.05 -7.43
N GLY A 152 14.52 2.48 -8.55
CA GLY A 152 15.45 3.12 -9.47
C GLY A 152 14.90 4.39 -10.10
N GLU A 153 13.62 4.40 -10.48
CA GLU A 153 12.90 5.58 -10.97
C GLU A 153 12.82 6.66 -9.88
N ALA A 154 12.39 6.29 -8.69
CA ALA A 154 12.25 7.19 -7.55
C ALA A 154 13.58 7.82 -7.08
N LYS A 155 14.68 7.08 -7.14
CA LYS A 155 16.03 7.58 -6.82
C LYS A 155 16.48 8.72 -7.75
N LYS A 156 15.92 8.86 -8.93
CA LYS A 156 16.19 10.00 -9.83
C LYS A 156 15.50 11.26 -9.34
N LEU A 157 14.34 11.11 -8.70
CA LEU A 157 13.45 12.20 -8.28
C LEU A 157 13.69 12.67 -6.84
N GLY A 158 14.09 11.77 -5.92
CA GLY A 158 14.19 12.12 -4.51
C GLY A 158 15.19 11.27 -3.73
N THR A 159 15.21 11.50 -2.41
CA THR A 159 16.02 10.77 -1.44
C THR A 159 15.19 9.70 -0.76
N ILE A 160 15.59 8.43 -0.85
CA ILE A 160 14.89 7.33 -0.18
C ILE A 160 15.02 7.51 1.33
N LYS A 161 13.88 7.57 2.02
CA LYS A 161 13.79 7.71 3.49
C LYS A 161 13.40 6.41 4.17
N GLY A 162 12.63 5.55 3.51
CA GLY A 162 12.25 4.27 4.09
C GLY A 162 11.30 3.46 3.22
N VAL A 163 11.01 2.27 3.71
CA VAL A 163 9.96 1.38 3.18
C VAL A 163 8.84 1.27 4.22
N ILE A 164 7.61 1.34 3.76
CA ILE A 164 6.42 0.99 4.54
C ILE A 164 5.99 -0.39 4.07
N TRP A 165 6.01 -1.36 4.97
CA TRP A 165 5.72 -2.76 4.69
C TRP A 165 4.46 -3.21 5.42
N HIS A 166 3.49 -3.77 4.70
CA HIS A 166 2.33 -4.42 5.31
C HIS A 166 2.07 -5.74 4.61
N GLN A 167 2.45 -6.83 5.26
CA GLN A 167 2.31 -8.20 4.75
C GLN A 167 2.51 -9.20 5.91
N GLY A 168 1.89 -10.34 5.82
CA GLY A 168 1.99 -11.42 6.80
C GLY A 168 0.79 -12.34 6.74
N GLU A 169 -0.37 -11.84 6.28
CA GLU A 169 -1.63 -12.59 6.26
C GLU A 169 -1.51 -13.88 5.43
N ALA A 170 -0.79 -13.83 4.29
CA ALA A 170 -0.55 -15.00 3.43
C ALA A 170 0.39 -16.03 4.08
N ASP A 171 1.18 -15.60 5.07
CA ASP A 171 2.21 -16.41 5.74
C ASP A 171 1.85 -16.77 7.19
N ALA A 172 0.74 -16.24 7.73
CA ALA A 172 0.26 -16.51 9.09
C ALA A 172 -0.36 -17.91 9.20
N ASN A 173 0.46 -18.94 9.06
CA ASN A 173 0.08 -20.35 9.09
C ASN A 173 1.24 -21.22 9.60
N ALA A 174 0.98 -22.50 9.84
CA ALA A 174 1.95 -23.44 10.41
C ALA A 174 3.27 -23.57 9.62
N LYS A 175 3.27 -23.30 8.30
CA LYS A 175 4.48 -23.34 7.48
C LYS A 175 5.22 -22.00 7.46
N GLY A 176 4.50 -20.90 7.45
CA GLY A 176 5.07 -19.56 7.33
C GLY A 176 5.62 -19.03 8.65
N LEU A 177 4.87 -19.12 9.74
CA LEU A 177 5.23 -18.57 11.05
C LEU A 177 6.66 -18.94 11.52
N PRO A 178 7.10 -20.22 11.48
CA PRO A 178 8.43 -20.60 12.00
C PRO A 178 9.60 -19.99 11.22
N VAL A 179 9.38 -19.56 9.99
CA VAL A 179 10.46 -19.07 9.10
C VAL A 179 10.34 -17.58 8.78
N HIS A 180 9.27 -16.92 9.23
CA HIS A 180 8.95 -15.57 8.80
C HIS A 180 9.99 -14.53 9.23
N GLN A 181 10.50 -14.62 10.46
CA GLN A 181 11.56 -13.71 10.94
C GLN A 181 12.80 -13.75 10.03
N ARG A 182 13.27 -14.95 9.68
CA ARG A 182 14.41 -15.10 8.75
C ARG A 182 14.10 -14.55 7.37
N ASN A 183 12.88 -14.74 6.90
CA ASN A 183 12.45 -14.19 5.61
C ASN A 183 12.37 -12.66 5.62
N LEU A 184 11.95 -12.03 6.73
CA LEU A 184 12.00 -10.56 6.89
C LEU A 184 13.45 -10.06 6.83
N GLU A 185 14.36 -10.69 7.57
CA GLU A 185 15.78 -10.36 7.55
C GLU A 185 16.35 -10.42 6.13
N GLN A 186 16.08 -11.50 5.40
CA GLN A 186 16.53 -11.68 4.02
C GLN A 186 15.95 -10.61 3.10
N LEU A 187 14.63 -10.41 3.10
CA LEU A 187 13.96 -9.48 2.19
C LEU A 187 14.39 -8.03 2.45
N PHE A 188 14.43 -7.61 3.71
CA PHE A 188 14.84 -6.24 4.05
C PHE A 188 16.33 -6.00 3.78
N GLY A 189 17.16 -7.04 3.94
CA GLY A 189 18.53 -7.02 3.47
C GLY A 189 18.67 -6.80 1.96
N MET A 190 17.84 -7.47 1.16
CA MET A 190 17.76 -7.29 -0.29
C MET A 190 17.30 -5.88 -0.65
N MET A 191 16.22 -5.37 -0.03
CA MET A 191 15.70 -4.02 -0.26
C MET A 191 16.74 -2.93 0.06
N ARG A 192 17.44 -3.06 1.18
CA ARG A 192 18.53 -2.14 1.59
C ARG A 192 19.72 -2.17 0.64
N LYS A 193 20.08 -3.35 0.12
CA LYS A 193 21.13 -3.52 -0.88
C LYS A 193 20.76 -2.77 -2.17
N GLU A 194 19.55 -2.95 -2.69
CA GLU A 194 19.09 -2.25 -3.91
C GLU A 194 18.99 -0.73 -3.69
N ALA A 195 18.58 -0.30 -2.51
CA ALA A 195 18.56 1.12 -2.16
C ALA A 195 20.00 1.72 -2.08
N GLY A 196 21.02 0.90 -1.88
CA GLY A 196 22.37 1.35 -1.57
C GLY A 196 22.48 1.96 -0.16
N GLN A 197 21.54 1.60 0.74
CA GLN A 197 21.43 2.18 2.08
C GLN A 197 21.27 1.08 3.13
N ARG A 198 22.39 0.60 3.68
CA ARG A 198 22.40 -0.48 4.69
C ARG A 198 21.55 -0.17 5.93
N LYS A 199 21.33 1.10 6.21
CA LYS A 199 20.56 1.58 7.38
C LYS A 199 19.19 2.15 6.99
N MET A 200 18.67 1.86 5.79
CA MET A 200 17.35 2.32 5.38
C MET A 200 16.27 1.80 6.34
N PRO A 201 15.44 2.69 6.90
CA PRO A 201 14.32 2.30 7.76
C PRO A 201 13.29 1.44 7.03
N VAL A 202 12.71 0.47 7.74
CA VAL A 202 11.55 -0.29 7.30
C VAL A 202 10.53 -0.31 8.44
N LEU A 203 9.31 0.13 8.16
CA LEU A 203 8.20 0.04 9.10
C LEU A 203 7.30 -1.14 8.72
N MET A 204 6.97 -1.97 9.69
CA MET A 204 6.07 -3.11 9.53
C MET A 204 4.75 -2.82 10.23
N GLY A 205 3.63 -2.88 9.50
CA GLY A 205 2.30 -2.85 10.11
C GLY A 205 1.92 -4.21 10.67
N GLU A 206 1.37 -4.23 11.87
CA GLU A 206 0.75 -5.42 12.43
C GLU A 206 -0.46 -5.87 11.59
N LEU A 207 -0.75 -7.16 11.62
CA LEU A 207 -1.98 -7.70 11.02
C LEU A 207 -3.19 -7.31 11.88
N GLY A 208 -4.36 -7.18 11.24
CA GLY A 208 -5.57 -6.72 11.91
C GLY A 208 -6.03 -7.65 13.02
N TYR A 209 -6.44 -7.08 14.13
CA TYR A 209 -6.92 -7.79 15.33
C TYR A 209 -8.36 -8.35 15.20
N PHE A 210 -9.02 -8.08 14.09
CA PHE A 210 -10.41 -8.37 13.81
C PHE A 210 -10.67 -9.70 13.07
N SER A 211 -9.64 -10.46 12.71
CA SER A 211 -9.84 -11.73 12.03
C SER A 211 -10.59 -12.73 12.94
N LYS A 212 -11.62 -13.37 12.38
CA LYS A 212 -12.43 -14.37 13.10
C LYS A 212 -11.90 -15.79 12.94
N THR A 213 -11.28 -16.09 11.81
CA THR A 213 -10.89 -17.46 11.44
C THR A 213 -9.42 -17.75 11.69
N VAL A 214 -8.56 -16.71 11.65
CA VAL A 214 -7.10 -16.83 11.80
C VAL A 214 -6.54 -15.83 12.80
N HIS A 215 -7.35 -15.48 13.81
CA HIS A 215 -6.95 -14.49 14.81
C HIS A 215 -5.64 -14.86 15.52
N GLU A 216 -5.56 -16.08 16.02
CA GLU A 216 -4.36 -16.55 16.75
C GLU A 216 -3.11 -16.50 15.87
N GLN A 217 -3.22 -16.94 14.62
CA GLN A 217 -2.10 -16.91 13.68
C GLN A 217 -1.67 -15.47 13.35
N PHE A 218 -2.61 -14.53 13.28
CA PHE A 218 -2.29 -13.11 13.09
C PHE A 218 -1.58 -12.54 14.32
N MET A 219 -2.04 -12.88 15.53
CA MET A 219 -1.37 -12.44 16.74
C MET A 219 0.03 -13.03 16.87
N GLN A 220 0.22 -14.30 16.54
CA GLN A 220 1.54 -14.93 16.48
C GLN A 220 2.45 -14.23 15.45
N MET A 221 1.92 -13.85 14.28
CA MET A 221 2.68 -13.09 13.28
C MET A 221 3.08 -11.71 13.80
N ASN A 222 2.19 -11.02 14.51
CA ASN A 222 2.49 -9.74 15.14
C ASN A 222 3.60 -9.86 16.20
N GLU A 223 3.65 -10.97 16.95
CA GLU A 223 4.78 -11.26 17.85
C GLU A 223 6.09 -11.46 17.07
N VAL A 224 6.06 -12.13 15.93
CA VAL A 224 7.23 -12.26 15.06
C VAL A 224 7.74 -10.88 14.61
N PHE A 225 6.86 -9.96 14.23
CA PHE A 225 7.25 -8.59 13.86
C PHE A 225 7.87 -7.85 15.04
N ARG A 226 7.25 -7.92 16.22
CA ARG A 226 7.79 -7.30 17.43
C ARG A 226 9.15 -7.89 17.83
N ALA A 227 9.32 -9.20 17.74
CA ALA A 227 10.58 -9.87 18.02
C ALA A 227 11.67 -9.43 17.03
N TYR A 228 11.37 -9.43 15.72
CA TYR A 228 12.32 -8.99 14.70
C TYR A 228 12.74 -7.54 14.88
N SER A 229 11.82 -6.62 15.20
CA SER A 229 12.16 -5.21 15.38
C SER A 229 13.10 -4.94 16.57
N LYS A 230 13.19 -5.87 17.54
CA LYS A 230 14.17 -5.80 18.64
C LYS A 230 15.59 -6.18 18.19
N THR A 231 15.70 -6.97 17.12
CA THR A 231 17.00 -7.41 16.57
C THR A 231 17.53 -6.47 15.49
N ASP A 232 16.69 -5.68 14.86
CA ASP A 232 17.05 -4.73 13.80
C ASP A 232 16.61 -3.31 14.19
N SER A 233 17.53 -2.49 14.70
CA SER A 233 17.28 -1.11 15.13
C SER A 233 16.78 -0.18 14.03
N ARG A 234 16.79 -0.62 12.78
CA ARG A 234 16.28 0.10 11.60
C ARG A 234 14.91 -0.39 11.17
N THR A 235 14.26 -1.20 11.99
CA THR A 235 12.85 -1.55 11.83
C THR A 235 12.02 -1.01 12.99
N ALA A 236 10.75 -0.80 12.72
CA ALA A 236 9.75 -0.48 13.73
C ALA A 236 8.43 -1.17 13.38
N VAL A 237 7.65 -1.51 14.40
CA VAL A 237 6.32 -2.07 14.26
C VAL A 237 5.29 -0.98 14.51
N VAL A 238 4.26 -0.95 13.67
CA VAL A 238 3.14 -0.02 13.77
C VAL A 238 1.90 -0.80 14.18
N SER A 239 1.34 -0.46 15.33
CA SER A 239 0.16 -1.14 15.85
C SER A 239 -1.09 -0.87 15.01
N THR A 240 -1.87 -1.92 14.78
CA THR A 240 -3.19 -1.86 14.15
C THR A 240 -4.33 -2.10 15.16
N GLU A 241 -4.01 -2.13 16.45
CA GLU A 241 -5.00 -2.31 17.50
C GLU A 241 -6.08 -1.21 17.43
N GLY A 242 -7.35 -1.63 17.53
CA GLY A 242 -8.50 -0.73 17.44
C GLY A 242 -8.92 -0.33 16.03
N LEU A 243 -8.14 -0.69 14.98
CA LEU A 243 -8.56 -0.44 13.60
C LEU A 243 -9.66 -1.43 13.19
N VAL A 244 -10.53 -0.98 12.27
CA VAL A 244 -11.73 -1.71 11.88
C VAL A 244 -11.61 -2.24 10.46
N HIS A 245 -12.20 -3.43 10.22
CA HIS A 245 -12.27 -4.03 8.89
C HIS A 245 -13.45 -3.50 8.06
N LYS A 246 -13.37 -3.66 6.74
CA LYS A 246 -14.40 -3.21 5.79
C LYS A 246 -15.64 -4.12 5.67
N GLY A 247 -15.78 -5.11 6.56
CA GLY A 247 -16.87 -6.11 6.56
C GLY A 247 -16.41 -7.54 6.32
N ASP A 248 -15.19 -7.76 5.81
CA ASP A 248 -14.65 -9.07 5.42
C ASP A 248 -13.72 -9.71 6.47
N PHE A 249 -13.52 -9.07 7.62
CA PHE A 249 -12.63 -9.53 8.71
C PHE A 249 -11.18 -9.79 8.30
N LEU A 250 -10.73 -9.14 7.21
CA LEU A 250 -9.39 -9.29 6.65
C LEU A 250 -8.76 -7.95 6.27
N HIS A 251 -9.52 -7.07 5.60
CA HIS A 251 -8.98 -5.81 5.10
C HIS A 251 -9.51 -4.63 5.92
N PHE A 252 -8.64 -3.67 6.19
CA PHE A 252 -9.03 -2.43 6.86
C PHE A 252 -10.07 -1.67 6.03
N ASN A 253 -11.01 -1.03 6.73
CA ASN A 253 -11.93 -0.09 6.11
C ASN A 253 -11.23 1.24 5.77
N THR A 254 -11.96 2.18 5.23
CA THR A 254 -11.45 3.49 4.80
C THR A 254 -10.80 4.27 5.95
N GLU A 255 -11.48 4.36 7.09
CA GLU A 255 -10.99 5.04 8.29
C GLU A 255 -9.76 4.33 8.86
N GLY A 256 -9.80 2.99 8.90
CA GLY A 256 -8.68 2.16 9.35
C GLY A 256 -7.42 2.37 8.49
N GLN A 257 -7.57 2.49 7.17
CA GLN A 257 -6.45 2.79 6.29
C GLN A 257 -5.89 4.21 6.54
N ARG A 258 -6.74 5.21 6.70
CA ARG A 258 -6.29 6.58 6.99
C ARG A 258 -5.55 6.65 8.34
N GLU A 259 -6.10 6.05 9.36
CA GLU A 259 -5.48 6.01 10.69
C GLU A 259 -4.17 5.22 10.66
N LEU A 260 -4.12 4.09 9.96
CA LEU A 260 -2.89 3.31 9.77
C LEU A 260 -1.78 4.16 9.13
N GLY A 261 -2.11 4.96 8.11
CA GLY A 261 -1.17 5.89 7.51
C GLY A 261 -0.61 6.90 8.52
N SER A 262 -1.48 7.50 9.31
CA SER A 262 -1.08 8.45 10.38
C SER A 262 -0.16 7.79 11.40
N ARG A 263 -0.45 6.55 11.81
CA ARG A 263 0.39 5.78 12.75
C ARG A 263 1.76 5.46 12.17
N TYR A 264 1.83 5.04 10.89
CA TYR A 264 3.11 4.83 10.21
C TYR A 264 3.98 6.10 10.24
N ALA A 265 3.40 7.26 9.94
CA ALA A 265 4.13 8.52 9.93
C ALA A 265 4.64 8.91 11.33
N THR A 266 3.80 8.78 12.35
CA THR A 266 4.16 9.07 13.74
C THR A 266 5.32 8.17 14.20
N VAL A 267 5.22 6.86 13.99
CA VAL A 267 6.28 5.92 14.37
C VAL A 267 7.58 6.20 13.60
N PHE A 268 7.47 6.56 12.31
CA PHE A 268 8.65 6.95 11.53
C PHE A 268 9.34 8.17 12.11
N ALA A 269 8.57 9.21 12.43
CA ALA A 269 9.10 10.46 12.97
C ALA A 269 9.78 10.24 14.33
N GLU A 270 9.12 9.55 15.24
CA GLU A 270 9.64 9.24 16.58
C GLU A 270 10.91 8.39 16.54
N LYS A 271 10.92 7.37 15.68
CA LYS A 271 12.01 6.39 15.67
C LYS A 271 13.22 6.83 14.84
N PHE A 272 13.02 7.59 13.76
CA PHE A 272 14.03 7.81 12.73
C PHE A 272 14.33 9.27 12.40
N LEU A 273 13.43 10.22 12.72
CA LEU A 273 13.70 11.65 12.52
C LEU A 273 14.27 12.32 13.78
N ASN A 274 13.73 11.99 14.96
CA ASN A 274 14.06 12.64 16.24
C ASN A 274 15.28 12.02 16.95
N LYS A 275 16.10 11.24 16.26
CA LYS A 275 17.39 10.79 16.84
C LYS A 275 18.46 11.81 16.51
N PRO A 276 19.15 12.37 17.54
CA PRO A 276 20.30 13.24 17.37
C PRO A 276 21.45 12.54 16.65
#